data_328a55fd31cbc5c8c7676c2541518a1a
#
_entry.id   328a55fd31cbc5c8c7676c2541518a1a
#
_cell.length_a   1.000
_cell.length_b   1.000
_cell.length_c   1.000
_cell.angle_alpha   90.00
_cell.angle_beta   90.00
_cell.angle_gamma   90.00
#
_symmetry.space_group_name_H-M   'P 1'
#
loop_
_entity.id
_entity.type
_entity.pdbx_description
1 polymer ?
#
loop_
_entity_poly.entity_id
_entity_poly.type
_entity_poly.pdbx_seq_one_letter_code
_entity_poly.pdbx_strand_id
1 'polypeptide(L)'
;MVGCGNLLRGDDGVGPVLVRHLWERGVPTGARLVDGGTAGMDVAFQMRGAGRVVIVDASATGAAPGTVYRVPAEELTELPPLQGLHTHSFRWDHAIAFARWVLADACPSDITVFLIEASGVELGADLSEPVQAAMEHVIELLERDYLGPLRPTPDDDISVQFTDDGYIRLDAVLAASRFPSDAVAAMVRDDDLWLIPLRGPRSGGLLLKQRNPAGDRSLLVREVLGDQPVTGTHQAFWDDAQQALRIPLVPLGPVR
;
A
#
# COMPACT_ATOMS: atom_id res chain seq x y z
N MET A 1 -7.29 2.51 2.28
CA MET A 1 -7.00 1.96 3.61
C MET A 1 -5.53 2.12 3.91
N VAL A 2 -5.16 2.40 5.16
CA VAL A 2 -3.78 2.58 5.61
C VAL A 2 -3.53 1.70 6.83
N GLY A 3 -2.53 0.82 6.77
CA GLY A 3 -2.05 0.06 7.91
C GLY A 3 -0.87 0.78 8.56
N CYS A 4 -0.99 1.14 9.83
CA CYS A 4 0.04 1.82 10.60
C CYS A 4 0.76 0.83 11.51
N GLY A 5 2.01 1.14 11.91
CA GLY A 5 2.79 0.38 12.84
C GLY A 5 4.18 -0.01 12.34
N ASN A 6 4.94 -0.72 13.17
CA ASN A 6 6.32 -1.10 12.90
C ASN A 6 6.46 -2.61 12.75
N LEU A 7 6.69 -3.09 11.54
CA LEU A 7 6.89 -4.51 11.21
C LEU A 7 7.99 -5.23 12.00
N LEU A 8 8.89 -4.48 12.62
CA LEU A 8 9.99 -5.06 13.38
C LEU A 8 9.66 -5.21 14.87
N ARG A 9 8.43 -4.86 15.31
CA ARG A 9 8.08 -4.78 16.73
C ARG A 9 6.84 -5.60 17.07
N GLY A 10 6.85 -6.90 16.80
CA GLY A 10 5.77 -7.80 17.19
C GLY A 10 4.41 -7.28 16.77
N ASP A 11 3.47 -7.19 17.70
CA ASP A 11 2.09 -6.79 17.44
C ASP A 11 1.91 -5.35 16.93
N ASP A 12 2.91 -4.47 17.10
CA ASP A 12 2.93 -3.14 16.50
C ASP A 12 2.91 -3.19 14.95
N GLY A 13 3.29 -4.34 14.37
CA GLY A 13 3.27 -4.59 12.94
C GLY A 13 1.91 -4.99 12.36
N VAL A 14 0.85 -5.10 13.15
CA VAL A 14 -0.43 -5.66 12.70
C VAL A 14 -1.05 -4.91 11.52
N GLY A 15 -1.01 -3.57 11.50
CA GLY A 15 -1.55 -2.78 10.40
C GLY A 15 -0.84 -3.05 9.06
N PRO A 16 0.48 -2.92 8.95
CA PRO A 16 1.24 -3.30 7.76
C PRO A 16 1.09 -4.76 7.34
N VAL A 17 1.05 -5.70 8.30
CA VAL A 17 0.83 -7.14 7.99
C VAL A 17 -0.55 -7.36 7.40
N LEU A 18 -1.60 -6.75 7.97
CA LEU A 18 -2.96 -6.80 7.45
C LEU A 18 -3.04 -6.27 6.01
N VAL A 19 -2.38 -5.15 5.73
CA VAL A 19 -2.32 -4.60 4.37
C VAL A 19 -1.70 -5.60 3.40
N ARG A 20 -0.64 -6.30 3.77
CA ARG A 20 -0.01 -7.34 2.93
C ARG A 20 -0.94 -8.50 2.66
N HIS A 21 -1.64 -9.00 3.69
CA HIS A 21 -2.64 -10.06 3.52
C HIS A 21 -3.75 -9.67 2.54
N LEU A 22 -4.21 -8.41 2.60
CA LEU A 22 -5.20 -7.91 1.64
C LEU A 22 -4.64 -7.77 0.22
N TRP A 23 -3.37 -7.38 0.05
CA TRP A 23 -2.73 -7.37 -1.27
C TRP A 23 -2.66 -8.76 -1.89
N GLU A 24 -2.30 -9.77 -1.09
CA GLU A 24 -2.25 -11.17 -1.54
C GLU A 24 -3.62 -11.70 -1.96
N ARG A 25 -4.71 -11.20 -1.35
CA ARG A 25 -6.09 -11.55 -1.71
C ARG A 25 -6.64 -10.75 -2.89
N GLY A 26 -5.92 -9.72 -3.33
CA GLY A 26 -6.30 -8.80 -4.39
C GLY A 26 -6.85 -7.47 -3.89
N VAL A 27 -6.78 -6.44 -4.74
CA VAL A 27 -7.24 -5.09 -4.41
C VAL A 27 -8.46 -4.75 -5.24
N PRO A 28 -9.61 -4.40 -4.63
CA PRO A 28 -10.80 -4.02 -5.38
C PRO A 28 -10.58 -2.76 -6.21
N THR A 29 -11.24 -2.66 -7.36
CA THR A 29 -11.23 -1.44 -8.17
C THR A 29 -11.70 -0.24 -7.35
N GLY A 30 -10.93 0.84 -7.37
CA GLY A 30 -11.23 2.06 -6.61
C GLY A 30 -10.77 2.04 -5.15
N ALA A 31 -10.23 0.92 -4.66
CA ALA A 31 -9.57 0.86 -3.36
C ALA A 31 -8.05 1.11 -3.51
N ARG A 32 -7.47 1.69 -2.46
CA ARG A 32 -6.02 1.84 -2.31
C ARG A 32 -5.62 1.31 -0.94
N LEU A 33 -4.70 0.36 -0.92
CA LEU A 33 -4.13 -0.22 0.28
C LEU A 33 -2.71 0.33 0.45
N VAL A 34 -2.37 0.83 1.63
CA VAL A 34 -1.09 1.51 1.89
C VAL A 34 -0.48 0.98 3.18
N ASP A 35 0.76 0.53 3.13
CA ASP A 35 1.60 0.37 4.30
C ASP A 35 2.06 1.76 4.74
N GLY A 36 1.44 2.30 5.80
CA GLY A 36 1.72 3.62 6.35
C GLY A 36 2.95 3.63 7.26
N GLY A 37 3.44 2.46 7.64
CA GLY A 37 4.57 2.35 8.56
C GLY A 37 4.36 3.17 9.84
N THR A 38 5.42 3.81 10.31
CA THR A 38 5.41 4.67 11.52
C THR A 38 5.33 6.17 11.19
N ALA A 39 5.20 6.55 9.92
CA ALA A 39 5.27 7.94 9.47
C ALA A 39 3.87 8.57 9.39
N GLY A 40 3.31 8.98 10.52
CA GLY A 40 1.96 9.55 10.59
C GLY A 40 1.71 10.74 9.66
N MET A 41 2.71 11.56 9.33
CA MET A 41 2.56 12.63 8.34
C MET A 41 2.26 12.10 6.95
N ASP A 42 2.89 11.00 6.55
CA ASP A 42 2.65 10.37 5.25
C ASP A 42 1.23 9.82 5.18
N VAL A 43 0.69 9.30 6.30
CA VAL A 43 -0.71 8.86 6.41
C VAL A 43 -1.67 9.99 6.02
N ALA A 44 -1.45 11.22 6.51
CA ALA A 44 -2.29 12.37 6.16
C ALA A 44 -2.30 12.66 4.64
N PHE A 45 -1.13 12.60 3.99
CA PHE A 45 -1.05 12.79 2.54
C PHE A 45 -1.70 11.64 1.76
N GLN A 46 -1.66 10.42 2.29
CA GLN A 46 -2.33 9.27 1.68
C GLN A 46 -3.87 9.37 1.72
N MET A 47 -4.44 10.20 2.58
CA MET A 47 -5.89 10.44 2.64
C MET A 47 -6.39 11.30 1.48
N ARG A 48 -5.53 12.05 0.81
CA ARG A 48 -5.91 13.00 -0.25
C ARG A 48 -6.66 12.31 -1.39
N GLY A 49 -7.84 12.85 -1.72
CA GLY A 49 -8.68 12.36 -2.82
C GLY A 49 -9.43 11.05 -2.53
N ALA A 50 -9.35 10.53 -1.31
CA ALA A 50 -10.17 9.40 -0.89
C ALA A 50 -11.58 9.88 -0.48
N GLY A 51 -12.62 9.16 -0.89
CA GLY A 51 -13.98 9.40 -0.41
C GLY A 51 -14.20 8.81 1.00
N ARG A 52 -13.46 7.75 1.31
CA ARG A 52 -13.50 7.05 2.60
C ARG A 52 -12.09 6.61 2.98
N VAL A 53 -11.73 6.70 4.25
CA VAL A 53 -10.45 6.22 4.77
C VAL A 53 -10.68 5.23 5.91
N VAL A 54 -9.94 4.14 5.88
CA VAL A 54 -9.82 3.22 7.02
C VAL A 54 -8.37 3.17 7.44
N ILE A 55 -8.12 3.33 8.73
CA ILE A 55 -6.81 3.18 9.36
C ILE A 55 -6.84 1.94 10.23
N VAL A 56 -5.77 1.14 10.21
CA VAL A 56 -5.59 -0.01 11.10
C VAL A 56 -4.26 0.15 11.82
N ASP A 57 -4.28 0.04 13.14
CA ASP A 57 -3.09 0.16 13.99
C ASP A 57 -3.18 -0.71 15.23
N ALA A 58 -2.08 -0.93 15.91
CA ALA A 58 -2.05 -1.53 17.23
C ALA A 58 -2.47 -0.52 18.32
N SER A 59 -3.01 -1.02 19.41
CA SER A 59 -3.26 -0.25 20.64
C SER A 59 -2.64 -0.91 21.85
N ALA A 60 -2.43 -0.10 22.91
CA ALA A 60 -1.94 -0.54 24.20
C ALA A 60 -2.75 0.17 25.29
N THR A 61 -4.03 -0.23 25.43
CA THR A 61 -4.97 0.35 26.41
C THR A 61 -4.97 -0.42 27.72
N GLY A 62 -4.37 -1.62 27.74
CA GLY A 62 -4.41 -2.56 28.86
C GLY A 62 -5.59 -3.51 28.81
N ALA A 63 -6.33 -3.56 27.71
CA ALA A 63 -7.37 -4.55 27.47
C ALA A 63 -6.78 -5.94 27.20
N ALA A 64 -7.63 -6.94 27.04
CA ALA A 64 -7.18 -8.27 26.63
C ALA A 64 -6.56 -8.22 25.22
N PRO A 65 -5.38 -8.83 24.99
CA PRO A 65 -4.75 -8.90 23.68
C PRO A 65 -5.72 -9.42 22.60
N GLY A 66 -5.69 -8.81 21.42
CA GLY A 66 -6.61 -9.12 20.33
C GLY A 66 -7.99 -8.45 20.45
N THR A 67 -8.24 -7.63 21.48
CA THR A 67 -9.45 -6.80 21.53
C THR A 67 -9.45 -5.82 20.35
N VAL A 68 -10.56 -5.78 19.60
CA VAL A 68 -10.71 -4.91 18.43
C VAL A 68 -11.63 -3.74 18.79
N TYR A 69 -11.15 -2.53 18.52
CA TYR A 69 -11.95 -1.29 18.61
C TYR A 69 -12.19 -0.76 17.21
N ARG A 70 -13.43 -0.36 16.92
CA ARG A 70 -13.82 0.37 15.71
C ARG A 70 -14.27 1.75 16.10
N VAL A 71 -13.51 2.77 15.77
CA VAL A 71 -13.72 4.14 16.23
C VAL A 71 -13.91 5.06 15.01
N PRO A 72 -15.08 5.72 14.86
CA PRO A 72 -15.24 6.81 13.90
C PRO A 72 -14.34 7.99 14.27
N ALA A 73 -13.78 8.67 13.28
CA ALA A 73 -12.86 9.78 13.54
C ALA A 73 -13.52 10.98 14.22
N GLU A 74 -14.84 11.09 14.15
CA GLU A 74 -15.61 12.13 14.85
C GLU A 74 -15.55 11.95 16.37
N GLU A 75 -15.43 10.72 16.87
CA GLU A 75 -15.32 10.42 18.29
C GLU A 75 -13.92 10.69 18.86
N LEU A 76 -12.95 10.95 17.98
CA LEU A 76 -11.54 11.23 18.32
C LEU A 76 -11.28 12.74 18.50
N THR A 77 -12.29 13.52 18.86
CA THR A 77 -12.24 14.99 18.88
C THR A 77 -11.40 15.60 20.01
N GLU A 78 -11.05 14.84 21.03
CA GLU A 78 -10.21 15.29 22.14
C GLU A 78 -8.79 14.74 22.04
N LEU A 79 -8.05 15.13 21.00
CA LEU A 79 -6.63 14.84 20.96
C LEU A 79 -5.91 15.81 21.90
N PRO A 80 -4.99 15.31 22.74
CA PRO A 80 -4.16 16.21 23.54
C PRO A 80 -3.39 17.16 22.62
N PRO A 81 -3.20 18.43 23.01
CA PRO A 81 -2.50 19.40 22.17
C PRO A 81 -1.11 18.87 21.82
N LEU A 82 -0.72 19.07 20.56
CA LEU A 82 0.60 18.73 20.03
C LEU A 82 1.70 19.45 20.83
N GLN A 83 2.19 18.84 21.89
CA GLN A 83 3.36 19.31 22.61
C GLN A 83 4.61 18.77 21.93
N GLY A 84 5.17 19.58 21.03
CA GLY A 84 6.44 19.31 20.36
C GLY A 84 6.31 18.32 19.20
N LEU A 85 6.46 18.82 17.99
CA LEU A 85 6.54 18.03 16.75
C LEU A 85 7.88 17.29 16.69
N HIS A 86 7.97 16.14 17.34
CA HIS A 86 9.02 15.17 17.07
C HIS A 86 8.45 14.18 16.05
N THR A 87 8.99 14.15 14.85
CA THR A 87 8.58 13.30 13.72
C THR A 87 8.50 11.81 14.04
N HIS A 88 9.16 11.38 15.10
CA HIS A 88 9.18 9.98 15.58
C HIS A 88 8.03 9.61 16.52
N SER A 89 7.18 10.57 16.91
CA SER A 89 6.01 10.36 17.80
C SER A 89 4.69 10.68 17.09
N PHE A 90 4.72 10.89 15.77
CA PHE A 90 3.56 11.31 15.01
C PHE A 90 2.71 10.08 14.66
N ARG A 91 1.75 9.80 15.52
CA ARG A 91 0.83 8.65 15.38
C ARG A 91 -0.31 8.99 14.42
N TRP A 92 -1.14 7.99 14.08
CA TRP A 92 -2.30 8.14 13.21
C TRP A 92 -3.33 9.18 13.71
N ASP A 93 -3.49 9.33 15.02
CA ASP A 93 -4.35 10.34 15.63
C ASP A 93 -3.91 11.76 15.28
N HIS A 94 -2.63 12.04 15.38
CA HIS A 94 -2.04 13.29 14.90
C HIS A 94 -2.16 13.42 13.37
N ALA A 95 -2.07 12.31 12.61
CA ALA A 95 -2.23 12.31 11.17
C ALA A 95 -3.62 12.78 10.74
N ILE A 96 -4.69 12.38 11.46
CA ILE A 96 -6.06 12.84 11.18
C ILE A 96 -6.19 14.34 11.43
N ALA A 97 -5.67 14.84 12.57
CA ALA A 97 -5.69 16.27 12.88
C ALA A 97 -4.90 17.09 11.84
N PHE A 98 -3.73 16.60 11.45
CA PHE A 98 -2.90 17.22 10.42
C PHE A 98 -3.55 17.16 9.03
N ALA A 99 -4.19 16.05 8.66
CA ALA A 99 -4.93 15.93 7.42
C ALA A 99 -6.09 16.93 7.35
N ARG A 100 -6.86 17.08 8.42
CA ARG A 100 -7.93 18.10 8.51
C ARG A 100 -7.40 19.51 8.30
N TRP A 101 -6.23 19.83 8.83
CA TRP A 101 -5.60 21.15 8.68
C TRP A 101 -5.03 21.36 7.28
N VAL A 102 -4.26 20.39 6.74
CA VAL A 102 -3.53 20.56 5.47
C VAL A 102 -4.39 20.34 4.24
N LEU A 103 -5.37 19.43 4.31
CA LEU A 103 -6.27 19.10 3.21
C LEU A 103 -7.55 19.97 3.24
N ALA A 104 -7.89 20.58 4.37
CA ALA A 104 -9.08 21.41 4.57
C ALA A 104 -10.34 20.73 3.97
N ASP A 105 -11.00 21.36 3.01
CA ASP A 105 -12.20 20.84 2.35
C ASP A 105 -11.96 19.55 1.53
N ALA A 106 -10.72 19.21 1.21
CA ALA A 106 -10.34 17.99 0.53
C ALA A 106 -10.05 16.82 1.49
N CYS A 107 -10.17 17.05 2.81
CA CYS A 107 -10.04 15.98 3.79
C CYS A 107 -11.28 15.08 3.76
N PRO A 108 -11.11 13.75 3.70
CA PRO A 108 -12.25 12.84 3.78
C PRO A 108 -13.03 13.04 5.07
N SER A 109 -14.37 13.05 4.96
CA SER A 109 -15.27 13.10 6.13
C SER A 109 -15.53 11.72 6.74
N ASP A 110 -15.46 10.66 5.93
CA ASP A 110 -15.67 9.28 6.38
C ASP A 110 -14.31 8.63 6.69
N ILE A 111 -13.89 8.71 7.94
CA ILE A 111 -12.64 8.10 8.44
C ILE A 111 -12.99 7.18 9.61
N THR A 112 -12.62 5.90 9.49
CA THR A 112 -12.77 4.90 10.54
C THR A 112 -11.41 4.35 10.93
N VAL A 113 -11.20 4.15 12.22
CA VAL A 113 -9.97 3.56 12.76
C VAL A 113 -10.30 2.22 13.42
N PHE A 114 -9.56 1.18 13.03
CA PHE A 114 -9.54 -0.10 13.72
C PHE A 114 -8.27 -0.16 14.56
N LEU A 115 -8.43 -0.41 15.85
CA LEU A 115 -7.31 -0.61 16.77
C LEU A 115 -7.38 -2.03 17.30
N ILE A 116 -6.23 -2.71 17.29
CA ILE A 116 -6.11 -4.08 17.80
C ILE A 116 -5.19 -4.05 19.01
N GLU A 117 -5.68 -4.51 20.15
CA GLU A 117 -4.90 -4.50 21.40
C GLU A 117 -3.73 -5.47 21.32
N ALA A 118 -2.53 -4.94 21.47
CA ALA A 118 -1.29 -5.68 21.42
C ALA A 118 -1.06 -6.53 22.68
N SER A 119 -0.41 -7.66 22.51
CA SER A 119 0.13 -8.47 23.61
C SER A 119 1.56 -8.04 23.97
N GLY A 120 2.36 -7.71 22.94
CA GLY A 120 3.76 -7.33 23.08
C GLY A 120 4.30 -6.65 21.83
N VAL A 121 5.34 -5.83 22.03
CA VAL A 121 5.98 -5.03 20.95
C VAL A 121 7.50 -5.22 20.95
N GLU A 122 7.96 -6.42 21.27
CA GLU A 122 9.37 -6.77 21.31
C GLU A 122 9.97 -6.72 19.90
N LEU A 123 11.21 -6.25 19.82
CA LEU A 123 11.94 -6.16 18.55
C LEU A 123 12.22 -7.56 17.99
N GLY A 124 11.83 -7.78 16.74
CA GLY A 124 12.05 -9.05 16.03
C GLY A 124 11.05 -10.15 16.35
N ALA A 125 10.05 -9.88 17.19
CA ALA A 125 8.96 -10.83 17.42
C ALA A 125 7.97 -10.82 16.24
N ASP A 126 7.33 -11.95 16.03
CA ASP A 126 6.16 -12.07 15.14
C ASP A 126 4.89 -11.55 15.84
N LEU A 127 3.78 -11.44 15.10
CA LEU A 127 2.48 -11.17 15.69
C LEU A 127 2.08 -12.29 16.65
N SER A 128 1.57 -11.93 17.83
CA SER A 128 1.02 -12.89 18.79
C SER A 128 -0.24 -13.57 18.24
N GLU A 129 -0.54 -14.78 18.70
CA GLU A 129 -1.70 -15.56 18.27
C GLU A 129 -3.04 -14.79 18.46
N PRO A 130 -3.32 -14.09 19.59
CA PRO A 130 -4.52 -13.30 19.75
C PRO A 130 -4.64 -12.16 18.74
N VAL A 131 -3.53 -11.50 18.40
CA VAL A 131 -3.49 -10.39 17.44
C VAL A 131 -3.64 -10.90 16.00
N GLN A 132 -3.06 -12.05 15.66
CA GLN A 132 -3.30 -12.71 14.37
C GLN A 132 -4.77 -13.06 14.17
N ALA A 133 -5.42 -13.66 15.15
CA ALA A 133 -6.85 -13.98 15.10
C ALA A 133 -7.71 -12.72 14.96
N ALA A 134 -7.39 -11.68 15.71
CA ALA A 134 -8.07 -10.38 15.62
C ALA A 134 -7.86 -9.71 14.26
N MET A 135 -6.68 -9.79 13.69
CA MET A 135 -6.36 -9.29 12.36
C MET A 135 -7.22 -9.95 11.28
N GLU A 136 -7.35 -11.29 11.30
CA GLU A 136 -8.23 -12.00 10.36
C GLU A 136 -9.69 -11.56 10.51
N HIS A 137 -10.17 -11.39 11.73
CA HIS A 137 -11.51 -10.86 11.98
C HIS A 137 -11.69 -9.44 11.42
N VAL A 138 -10.70 -8.56 11.58
CA VAL A 138 -10.72 -7.21 10.99
C VAL A 138 -10.71 -7.28 9.47
N ILE A 139 -9.97 -8.19 8.86
CA ILE A 139 -9.99 -8.42 7.41
C ILE A 139 -11.40 -8.78 6.94
N GLU A 140 -12.10 -9.71 7.60
CA GLU A 140 -13.49 -10.06 7.28
C GLU A 140 -14.44 -8.86 7.37
N LEU A 141 -14.28 -8.01 8.41
CA LEU A 141 -15.04 -6.78 8.55
C LEU A 141 -14.77 -5.80 7.41
N LEU A 142 -13.51 -5.67 7.02
CA LEU A 142 -13.09 -4.78 5.93
C LEU A 142 -13.64 -5.25 4.57
N GLU A 143 -13.55 -6.53 4.28
CA GLU A 143 -14.10 -7.12 3.06
C GLU A 143 -15.62 -6.91 2.97
N ARG A 144 -16.32 -7.12 4.07
CA ARG A 144 -17.77 -7.00 4.12
C ARG A 144 -18.26 -5.55 4.03
N ASP A 145 -17.65 -4.62 4.79
CA ASP A 145 -18.22 -3.29 5.05
C ASP A 145 -17.56 -2.19 4.18
N TYR A 146 -16.34 -2.40 3.70
CA TYR A 146 -15.53 -1.35 3.07
C TYR A 146 -15.00 -1.70 1.68
N LEU A 147 -14.53 -2.92 1.47
CA LEU A 147 -13.85 -3.29 0.25
C LEU A 147 -14.78 -3.99 -0.74
N GLY A 148 -15.86 -4.61 -0.27
CA GLY A 148 -16.64 -5.54 -1.07
C GLY A 148 -15.85 -6.81 -1.40
N PRO A 149 -16.36 -7.71 -2.24
CA PRO A 149 -15.66 -8.94 -2.58
C PRO A 149 -14.33 -8.61 -3.26
N LEU A 150 -13.23 -9.07 -2.65
CA LEU A 150 -11.91 -9.01 -3.26
C LEU A 150 -11.94 -9.91 -4.51
N ARG A 151 -11.68 -9.33 -5.66
CA ARG A 151 -11.47 -10.10 -6.88
C ARG A 151 -9.96 -10.27 -7.02
N PRO A 152 -9.47 -11.51 -7.15
CA PRO A 152 -8.11 -11.73 -7.60
C PRO A 152 -7.91 -10.90 -8.87
N THR A 153 -6.84 -10.14 -8.94
CA THR A 153 -6.43 -9.51 -10.22
C THR A 153 -6.28 -10.67 -11.21
N PRO A 154 -6.98 -10.66 -12.36
CA PRO A 154 -6.75 -11.70 -13.34
C PRO A 154 -5.28 -11.65 -13.75
N ASP A 155 -4.52 -12.68 -13.44
CA ASP A 155 -3.10 -12.79 -13.82
C ASP A 155 -2.92 -12.92 -15.36
N ASP A 156 -4.01 -13.12 -16.10
CA ASP A 156 -3.96 -13.55 -17.50
C ASP A 156 -3.95 -12.41 -18.53
N ASP A 157 -4.13 -11.11 -18.13
CA ASP A 157 -4.21 -10.01 -19.10
C ASP A 157 -3.58 -8.71 -18.54
N ILE A 158 -2.41 -8.80 -17.95
CA ILE A 158 -1.67 -7.60 -17.56
C ILE A 158 -1.10 -6.96 -18.81
N SER A 159 -1.50 -5.72 -19.10
CA SER A 159 -0.91 -4.92 -20.17
C SER A 159 -0.23 -3.66 -19.62
N VAL A 160 0.89 -3.32 -20.18
CA VAL A 160 1.66 -2.12 -19.86
C VAL A 160 1.92 -1.32 -21.11
N GLN A 161 2.06 0.00 -20.99
CA GLN A 161 2.32 0.87 -22.13
C GLN A 161 3.70 1.50 -22.04
N PHE A 162 4.54 1.26 -23.04
CA PHE A 162 5.76 2.02 -23.23
C PHE A 162 5.51 3.27 -24.06
N THR A 163 6.11 4.37 -23.67
CA THR A 163 5.99 5.67 -24.33
C THR A 163 7.28 6.01 -25.06
N ASP A 164 7.17 6.85 -26.10
CA ASP A 164 8.33 7.25 -26.93
C ASP A 164 9.38 8.04 -26.15
N ASP A 165 9.01 8.64 -25.03
CA ASP A 165 9.89 9.36 -24.11
C ASP A 165 10.61 8.45 -23.09
N GLY A 166 10.42 7.12 -23.21
CA GLY A 166 11.15 6.10 -22.43
C GLY A 166 10.55 5.78 -21.07
N TYR A 167 9.27 6.06 -20.89
CA TYR A 167 8.54 5.63 -19.69
C TYR A 167 7.74 4.36 -19.96
N ILE A 168 7.56 3.56 -18.90
CA ILE A 168 6.53 2.55 -18.84
C ILE A 168 5.36 3.07 -17.97
N ARG A 169 4.12 2.82 -18.40
CA ARG A 169 2.90 3.16 -17.68
C ARG A 169 2.24 1.90 -17.17
N LEU A 170 1.87 1.93 -15.90
CA LEU A 170 1.10 0.91 -15.20
C LEU A 170 -0.24 1.52 -14.83
N ASP A 171 -1.32 0.79 -15.04
CA ASP A 171 -2.63 1.23 -14.55
C ASP A 171 -2.68 1.25 -13.02
N ALA A 172 -3.69 1.93 -12.48
CA ALA A 172 -3.83 2.14 -11.05
C ALA A 172 -4.00 0.84 -10.26
N VAL A 173 -4.67 -0.17 -10.84
CA VAL A 173 -4.95 -1.45 -10.19
C VAL A 173 -3.67 -2.27 -10.06
N LEU A 174 -2.94 -2.41 -11.17
CA LEU A 174 -1.64 -3.09 -11.18
C LEU A 174 -0.64 -2.41 -10.24
N ALA A 175 -0.56 -1.08 -10.32
CA ALA A 175 0.37 -0.31 -9.49
C ALA A 175 0.05 -0.47 -7.99
N ALA A 176 -1.22 -0.36 -7.60
CA ALA A 176 -1.63 -0.50 -6.21
C ALA A 176 -1.47 -1.92 -5.67
N SER A 177 -1.76 -2.95 -6.50
CA SER A 177 -1.73 -4.35 -6.07
C SER A 177 -0.31 -4.91 -5.99
N ARG A 178 0.57 -4.55 -6.94
CA ARG A 178 1.90 -5.17 -7.07
C ARG A 178 3.06 -4.28 -6.63
N PHE A 179 2.86 -2.95 -6.56
CA PHE A 179 3.91 -1.98 -6.23
C PHE A 179 3.48 -0.99 -5.13
N PRO A 180 3.08 -1.48 -3.97
CA PRO A 180 2.44 -0.67 -2.92
C PRO A 180 3.31 0.43 -2.33
N SER A 181 4.64 0.26 -2.41
CA SER A 181 5.60 1.25 -1.90
C SER A 181 6.01 2.29 -2.95
N ASP A 182 5.50 2.18 -4.18
CA ASP A 182 5.94 2.95 -5.35
C ASP A 182 7.46 2.85 -5.64
N ALA A 183 8.18 1.95 -4.96
CA ALA A 183 9.60 1.72 -5.16
C ALA A 183 9.83 0.39 -5.88
N VAL A 184 10.69 0.40 -6.91
CA VAL A 184 10.88 -0.74 -7.79
C VAL A 184 12.34 -0.87 -8.23
N ALA A 185 12.87 -2.08 -8.25
CA ALA A 185 14.07 -2.40 -9.01
C ALA A 185 13.66 -2.79 -10.43
N ALA A 186 14.35 -2.23 -11.43
CA ALA A 186 14.11 -2.54 -12.83
C ALA A 186 15.40 -3.08 -13.44
N MET A 187 15.29 -4.18 -14.18
CA MET A 187 16.43 -4.78 -14.90
C MET A 187 15.95 -5.53 -16.13
N VAL A 188 16.82 -5.62 -17.14
CA VAL A 188 16.60 -6.50 -18.30
C VAL A 188 17.31 -7.82 -18.03
N ARG A 189 16.58 -8.92 -18.17
CA ARG A 189 17.07 -10.28 -18.01
C ARG A 189 16.29 -11.22 -18.94
N ASP A 190 17.02 -12.06 -19.69
CA ASP A 190 16.42 -13.08 -20.59
C ASP A 190 15.40 -12.48 -21.58
N ASP A 191 15.71 -11.30 -22.16
CA ASP A 191 14.88 -10.51 -23.08
C ASP A 191 13.55 -9.99 -22.47
N ASP A 192 13.39 -10.07 -21.16
CA ASP A 192 12.29 -9.47 -20.43
C ASP A 192 12.74 -8.25 -19.61
N LEU A 193 11.90 -7.21 -19.51
CA LEU A 193 12.03 -6.21 -18.47
C LEU A 193 11.39 -6.75 -17.20
N TRP A 194 12.16 -6.82 -16.14
CA TRP A 194 11.72 -7.24 -14.82
C TRP A 194 11.52 -6.02 -13.92
N LEU A 195 10.32 -5.88 -13.35
CA LEU A 195 10.03 -4.89 -12.33
C LEU A 195 9.77 -5.61 -11.01
N ILE A 196 10.67 -5.41 -10.05
CA ILE A 196 10.64 -6.09 -8.75
C ILE A 196 10.25 -5.05 -7.69
N PRO A 197 9.13 -5.23 -6.96
CA PRO A 197 8.74 -4.32 -5.89
C PRO A 197 9.79 -4.30 -4.78
N LEU A 198 10.10 -3.10 -4.31
CA LEU A 198 10.99 -2.90 -3.16
C LEU A 198 10.17 -2.53 -1.92
N ARG A 199 10.72 -2.77 -0.74
CA ARG A 199 10.05 -2.48 0.54
C ARG A 199 9.82 -0.99 0.80
N GLY A 200 10.47 -0.11 0.04
CA GLY A 200 10.30 1.34 0.12
C GLY A 200 11.45 2.11 -0.54
N PRO A 201 11.34 3.43 -0.64
CA PRO A 201 12.32 4.30 -1.31
C PRO A 201 13.74 4.21 -0.72
N ARG A 202 13.87 3.86 0.54
CA ARG A 202 15.18 3.67 1.20
C ARG A 202 15.92 2.40 0.76
N SER A 203 15.24 1.49 0.08
CA SER A 203 15.86 0.27 -0.46
C SER A 203 16.64 0.53 -1.75
N GLY A 204 16.69 1.79 -2.21
CA GLY A 204 17.24 2.15 -3.51
C GLY A 204 16.23 1.87 -4.62
N GLY A 205 16.70 1.86 -5.88
CA GLY A 205 15.87 1.60 -7.05
C GLY A 205 15.20 2.84 -7.63
N LEU A 206 14.19 2.63 -8.45
CA LEU A 206 13.43 3.66 -9.15
C LEU A 206 12.09 3.91 -8.48
N LEU A 207 11.50 5.07 -8.72
CA LEU A 207 10.19 5.43 -8.15
C LEU A 207 9.11 5.46 -9.24
N LEU A 208 8.03 4.77 -8.97
CA LEU A 208 6.78 4.90 -9.70
C LEU A 208 6.13 6.24 -9.33
N LYS A 209 5.94 7.09 -10.34
CA LYS A 209 5.34 8.42 -10.15
C LYS A 209 3.87 8.40 -10.57
N GLN A 210 2.99 8.87 -9.70
CA GLN A 210 1.58 9.03 -10.04
C GLN A 210 1.40 10.04 -11.18
N ARG A 211 0.56 9.69 -12.16
CA ARG A 211 0.32 10.48 -13.38
C ARG A 211 -1.01 11.20 -13.40
N ASN A 212 -2.00 10.64 -12.73
CA ASN A 212 -3.36 11.19 -12.75
C ASN A 212 -4.08 10.90 -11.42
N PRO A 213 -5.24 11.52 -11.21
CA PRO A 213 -6.05 11.26 -10.02
C PRO A 213 -6.58 9.82 -9.90
N ALA A 214 -6.67 9.08 -11.03
CA ALA A 214 -7.08 7.68 -11.02
C ALA A 214 -6.06 6.75 -10.36
N GLY A 215 -4.80 7.21 -10.25
CA GLY A 215 -3.75 6.45 -9.59
C GLY A 215 -2.78 5.74 -10.52
N ASP A 216 -2.86 5.96 -11.84
CA ASP A 216 -1.90 5.40 -12.78
C ASP A 216 -0.47 5.84 -12.44
N ARG A 217 0.48 4.95 -12.64
CA ARG A 217 1.89 5.18 -12.36
C ARG A 217 2.73 5.16 -13.63
N SER A 218 3.87 5.82 -13.57
CA SER A 218 4.89 5.68 -14.60
C SER A 218 6.28 5.59 -14.00
N LEU A 219 7.14 4.88 -14.71
CA LEU A 219 8.54 4.66 -14.39
C LEU A 219 9.39 5.01 -15.61
N LEU A 220 10.46 5.77 -15.39
CA LEU A 220 11.44 6.00 -16.43
C LEU A 220 12.33 4.75 -16.55
N VAL A 221 12.27 4.07 -17.69
CA VAL A 221 13.01 2.82 -17.93
C VAL A 221 14.03 2.92 -19.06
N ARG A 222 14.18 4.10 -19.68
CA ARG A 222 15.10 4.31 -20.80
C ARG A 222 16.53 3.85 -20.50
N GLU A 223 17.06 4.20 -19.33
CA GLU A 223 18.43 3.82 -18.96
C GLU A 223 18.56 2.31 -18.71
N VAL A 224 17.48 1.66 -18.28
CA VAL A 224 17.43 0.21 -18.05
C VAL A 224 17.37 -0.55 -19.38
N LEU A 225 16.62 -0.01 -20.35
CA LEU A 225 16.45 -0.61 -21.69
C LEU A 225 17.64 -0.33 -22.62
N GLY A 226 18.46 0.68 -22.31
CA GLY A 226 19.58 1.08 -23.17
C GLY A 226 19.10 1.59 -24.52
N ASP A 227 19.78 1.15 -25.60
CA ASP A 227 19.49 1.57 -26.97
C ASP A 227 18.31 0.82 -27.63
N GLN A 228 17.59 -0.02 -26.90
CA GLN A 228 16.44 -0.74 -27.43
C GLN A 228 15.20 0.17 -27.49
N PRO A 229 14.69 0.52 -28.68
CA PRO A 229 13.45 1.30 -28.80
C PRO A 229 12.25 0.38 -28.48
N VAL A 230 11.72 0.48 -27.27
CA VAL A 230 10.51 -0.24 -26.87
C VAL A 230 9.38 0.77 -26.74
N THR A 231 8.31 0.59 -27.51
CA THR A 231 7.14 1.48 -27.50
C THR A 231 5.84 0.68 -27.64
N GLY A 232 4.70 1.31 -27.32
CA GLY A 232 3.39 0.68 -27.48
C GLY A 232 2.98 -0.18 -26.29
N THR A 233 1.91 -0.95 -26.51
CA THR A 233 1.33 -1.82 -25.47
C THR A 233 2.00 -3.20 -25.52
N HIS A 234 2.47 -3.66 -24.38
CA HIS A 234 3.06 -4.96 -24.19
C HIS A 234 2.26 -5.78 -23.19
N GLN A 235 2.12 -7.07 -23.47
CA GLN A 235 1.61 -8.01 -22.48
C GLN A 235 2.68 -8.25 -21.42
N ALA A 236 2.23 -8.36 -20.17
CA ALA A 236 3.07 -8.65 -19.02
C ALA A 236 2.45 -9.77 -18.19
N PHE A 237 3.23 -10.39 -17.35
CA PHE A 237 2.73 -11.41 -16.42
C PHE A 237 3.45 -11.28 -15.08
N TRP A 238 2.73 -11.64 -14.02
CA TRP A 238 3.30 -11.65 -12.69
C TRP A 238 3.97 -13.01 -12.42
N ASP A 239 5.25 -12.98 -12.07
CA ASP A 239 6.01 -14.16 -11.67
C ASP A 239 5.94 -14.30 -10.14
N ASP A 240 5.07 -15.20 -9.67
CA ASP A 240 4.86 -15.43 -8.23
C ASP A 240 6.10 -15.99 -7.54
N ALA A 241 6.90 -16.79 -8.25
CA ALA A 241 8.12 -17.37 -7.68
C ALA A 241 9.21 -16.31 -7.42
N GLN A 242 9.26 -15.28 -8.27
CA GLN A 242 10.24 -14.20 -8.18
C GLN A 242 9.65 -12.90 -7.62
N GLN A 243 8.33 -12.86 -7.38
CA GLN A 243 7.59 -11.67 -6.94
C GLN A 243 7.92 -10.45 -7.83
N ALA A 244 7.79 -10.61 -9.13
CA ALA A 244 8.18 -9.62 -10.12
C ALA A 244 7.19 -9.55 -11.28
N LEU A 245 6.98 -8.36 -11.83
CA LEU A 245 6.30 -8.17 -13.10
C LEU A 245 7.32 -8.37 -14.23
N ARG A 246 7.04 -9.31 -15.12
CA ARG A 246 7.86 -9.60 -16.30
C ARG A 246 7.17 -9.10 -17.56
N ILE A 247 7.91 -8.35 -18.36
CA ILE A 247 7.41 -7.75 -19.59
C ILE A 247 8.34 -8.19 -20.73
N PRO A 248 7.90 -9.09 -21.63
CA PRO A 248 8.66 -9.45 -22.81
C PRO A 248 8.93 -8.24 -23.71
N LEU A 249 10.19 -7.99 -24.00
CA LEU A 249 10.62 -6.87 -24.85
C LEU A 249 10.55 -7.21 -26.34
N VAL A 250 10.58 -8.50 -26.65
CA VAL A 250 10.34 -9.00 -28.02
C VAL A 250 8.85 -9.34 -28.13
N PRO A 251 8.11 -8.84 -29.14
CA PRO A 251 6.71 -9.21 -29.32
C PRO A 251 6.57 -10.73 -29.40
N LEU A 252 5.73 -11.29 -28.53
CA LEU A 252 5.31 -12.69 -28.66
C LEU A 252 4.63 -12.82 -30.03
N GLY A 253 5.30 -13.50 -30.97
CA GLY A 253 4.72 -13.76 -32.28
C GLY A 253 3.36 -14.45 -32.13
N PRO A 254 2.45 -14.31 -33.12
CA PRO A 254 1.12 -14.88 -33.02
C PRO A 254 1.21 -16.37 -32.70
N VAL A 255 0.54 -16.78 -31.63
CA VAL A 255 0.38 -18.19 -31.27
C VAL A 255 -0.29 -18.87 -32.45
N ARG A 256 0.42 -19.82 -33.08
CA ARG A 256 -0.11 -20.64 -34.17
C ARG A 256 -0.99 -21.76 -33.63
#